data_3b9e50a0ed08b7f5a7c8d39397855f09
#
_entry.id   3b9e50a0ed08b7f5a7c8d39397855f09
#
_cell.length_a   1.000
_cell.length_b   1.000
_cell.length_c   1.000
_cell.angle_alpha   90.00
_cell.angle_beta   90.00
_cell.angle_gamma   90.00
#
_symmetry.space_group_name_H-M   'P 1'
#
loop_
_entity.id
_entity.type
_entity.pdbx_description
1 polymer ?
#
loop_
_entity_poly.entity_id
_entity_poly.type
_entity_poly.pdbx_seq_one_letter_code
_entity_poly.pdbx_strand_id
1 'polypeptide(L)'
;MIEDMKTDYSNIQFKNNGKLKLLIIVGTRPEIIRLAAVINKCRKYFDTILAHTGQNYDYNLNGVFFKDLKLADPEVYMNAVGDDLGATVGNIINCSYKLMVDIKPDALLILGDTNSCLSAIAAKRLHIPIFHMEAGNRCKDECLPEETNRRIVDIISDVNICYSEHARRYLADCGLPKERTYVSGSPMAEVLHQNLAEIEASDIHKRLGLEKGKYILLSAHREENIDTEKNFNSLFNAINAIARKYDMPILYSCHPRSRKRLESSGFELDPRVIRHEPLGFHDYNCLQMNAAAVISDSGTLPEESSFFTSVGHPFPAICIRTSTERPESLDNAGFILAGIDEKSLLQAVDTALAMNANEDYGTPVDVYVGENVSNIVVKLIQGYTTVVDKMVWRKY
;
A
#
# COMPACT_ATOMS: atom_id res chain seq x y z
N MET A 1 -16.63 26.58 19.16
CA MET A 1 -15.95 25.86 20.27
C MET A 1 -15.53 24.57 19.72
N ILE A 2 -14.22 24.36 19.55
CA ILE A 2 -13.65 23.03 19.22
C ILE A 2 -13.93 22.20 20.47
N GLU A 3 -14.84 21.24 20.40
CA GLU A 3 -15.00 20.25 21.46
C GLU A 3 -13.63 19.60 21.65
N ASP A 4 -13.07 19.77 22.83
CA ASP A 4 -11.82 19.13 23.24
C ASP A 4 -11.99 17.62 23.08
N MET A 5 -11.49 17.09 21.95
CA MET A 5 -11.27 15.65 21.85
C MET A 5 -10.26 15.29 22.94
N LYS A 6 -10.77 14.87 24.09
CA LYS A 6 -9.96 14.29 25.16
C LYS A 6 -9.46 12.93 24.68
N THR A 7 -8.43 12.95 23.86
CA THR A 7 -7.63 11.76 23.60
C THR A 7 -6.73 11.55 24.81
N ASP A 8 -7.22 10.80 25.75
CA ASP A 8 -6.47 10.36 26.93
C ASP A 8 -5.90 8.97 26.64
N TYR A 9 -4.58 8.91 26.50
CA TYR A 9 -3.84 7.66 26.27
C TYR A 9 -3.18 7.14 27.56
N SER A 10 -3.50 7.68 28.72
CA SER A 10 -2.88 7.32 30.02
C SER A 10 -3.02 5.84 30.37
N ASN A 11 -4.03 5.17 29.84
CA ASN A 11 -4.26 3.74 30.02
C ASN A 11 -3.46 2.85 29.06
N ILE A 12 -2.79 3.44 28.06
CA ILE A 12 -1.99 2.74 27.07
C ILE A 12 -0.55 2.68 27.58
N GLN A 13 -0.02 1.48 27.74
CA GLN A 13 1.34 1.30 28.26
C GLN A 13 2.05 0.15 27.55
N PHE A 14 3.35 0.30 27.35
CA PHE A 14 4.21 -0.82 27.02
C PHE A 14 4.27 -1.84 28.17
N LYS A 15 4.51 -3.10 27.83
CA LYS A 15 4.63 -4.19 28.81
C LYS A 15 5.86 -4.04 29.73
N ASN A 16 6.82 -3.20 29.34
CA ASN A 16 8.06 -2.96 30.06
C ASN A 16 8.86 -4.25 30.34
N ASN A 17 8.94 -5.10 29.32
CA ASN A 17 9.54 -6.44 29.38
C ASN A 17 11.06 -6.46 29.09
N GLY A 18 11.72 -5.29 29.12
CA GLY A 18 13.15 -5.12 28.85
C GLY A 18 13.52 -5.06 27.37
N LYS A 19 12.55 -5.13 26.46
CA LYS A 19 12.75 -4.97 25.04
C LYS A 19 12.59 -3.50 24.61
N LEU A 20 13.15 -3.16 23.44
CA LEU A 20 12.95 -1.86 22.80
C LEU A 20 11.44 -1.59 22.60
N LYS A 21 10.99 -0.40 22.98
CA LYS A 21 9.61 0.06 22.90
C LYS A 21 9.35 0.66 21.52
N LEU A 22 8.64 -0.07 20.69
CA LEU A 22 8.34 0.33 19.32
C LEU A 22 6.90 0.77 19.16
N LEU A 23 6.69 2.00 18.69
CA LEU A 23 5.39 2.45 18.21
C LEU A 23 5.32 2.27 16.69
N ILE A 24 4.26 1.64 16.20
CA ILE A 24 3.95 1.53 14.76
C ILE A 24 2.65 2.30 14.54
N ILE A 25 2.62 3.22 13.58
CA ILE A 25 1.41 3.98 13.23
C ILE A 25 1.00 3.66 11.80
N VAL A 26 -0.28 3.30 11.65
CA VAL A 26 -0.93 3.02 10.37
C VAL A 26 -2.26 3.77 10.28
N GLY A 27 -2.73 4.04 9.07
CA GLY A 27 -3.99 4.76 8.86
C GLY A 27 -4.91 4.14 7.83
N THR A 28 -4.39 3.28 6.97
CA THR A 28 -5.14 2.74 5.83
C THR A 28 -4.93 1.24 5.68
N ARG A 29 -5.88 0.61 5.00
CA ARG A 29 -5.82 -0.82 4.68
C ARG A 29 -4.54 -1.24 3.94
N PRO A 30 -4.07 -0.53 2.89
CA PRO A 30 -2.83 -0.89 2.22
C PRO A 30 -1.60 -0.91 3.13
N GLU A 31 -1.54 -0.01 4.14
CA GLU A 31 -0.45 -0.02 5.12
C GLU A 31 -0.51 -1.26 6.01
N ILE A 32 -1.71 -1.63 6.48
CA ILE A 32 -1.92 -2.82 7.31
C ILE A 32 -1.49 -4.08 6.56
N ILE A 33 -1.93 -4.23 5.30
CA ILE A 33 -1.57 -5.38 4.47
C ILE A 33 -0.06 -5.46 4.29
N ARG A 34 0.57 -4.38 3.82
CA ARG A 34 2.00 -4.36 3.55
C ARG A 34 2.86 -4.56 4.79
N LEU A 35 2.44 -4.04 5.94
CA LEU A 35 3.18 -4.18 7.18
C LEU A 35 2.87 -5.47 7.97
N ALA A 36 1.94 -6.31 7.54
CA ALA A 36 1.48 -7.46 8.33
C ALA A 36 2.64 -8.36 8.82
N ALA A 37 3.52 -8.77 7.93
CA ALA A 37 4.68 -9.59 8.27
C ALA A 37 5.64 -8.85 9.20
N VAL A 38 5.87 -7.55 8.96
CA VAL A 38 6.75 -6.69 9.76
C VAL A 38 6.16 -6.49 11.16
N ILE A 39 4.86 -6.17 11.28
CA ILE A 39 4.18 -6.00 12.57
C ILE A 39 4.29 -7.28 13.42
N ASN A 40 3.97 -8.43 12.84
CA ASN A 40 4.07 -9.71 13.52
C ASN A 40 5.50 -10.01 13.99
N LYS A 41 6.49 -9.71 13.16
CA LYS A 41 7.91 -9.86 13.51
C LYS A 41 8.31 -8.89 14.62
N CYS A 42 7.91 -7.63 14.54
CA CYS A 42 8.18 -6.62 15.58
C CYS A 42 7.57 -7.02 16.92
N ARG A 43 6.32 -7.47 16.95
CA ARG A 43 5.67 -7.96 18.18
C ARG A 43 6.38 -9.13 18.85
N LYS A 44 7.11 -9.94 18.06
CA LYS A 44 7.93 -11.05 18.59
C LYS A 44 9.20 -10.54 19.27
N TYR A 45 9.85 -9.52 18.74
CA TYR A 45 11.19 -9.11 19.19
C TYR A 45 11.21 -7.82 19.99
N PHE A 46 10.20 -6.97 19.89
CA PHE A 46 10.06 -5.69 20.58
C PHE A 46 8.87 -5.68 21.54
N ASP A 47 8.85 -4.73 22.44
CA ASP A 47 7.65 -4.29 23.13
C ASP A 47 6.92 -3.32 22.18
N THR A 48 5.88 -3.79 21.52
CA THR A 48 5.28 -3.11 20.38
C THR A 48 3.86 -2.65 20.70
N ILE A 49 3.58 -1.38 20.38
CA ILE A 49 2.23 -0.82 20.31
C ILE A 49 1.93 -0.49 18.86
N LEU A 50 0.82 -0.99 18.33
CA LEU A 50 0.26 -0.63 17.03
C LEU A 50 -0.87 0.39 17.25
N ALA A 51 -0.76 1.54 16.61
CA ALA A 51 -1.77 2.59 16.64
C ALA A 51 -2.36 2.82 15.24
N HIS A 52 -3.69 2.96 15.18
CA HIS A 52 -4.42 3.24 13.95
C HIS A 52 -5.00 4.65 14.01
N THR A 53 -4.77 5.48 12.98
CA THR A 53 -5.22 6.88 12.96
C THR A 53 -6.74 7.04 12.82
N GLY A 54 -7.44 6.01 12.38
CA GLY A 54 -8.90 6.01 12.19
C GLY A 54 -9.34 6.37 10.77
N GLN A 55 -8.41 6.63 9.83
CA GLN A 55 -8.78 6.86 8.43
C GLN A 55 -9.40 5.59 7.83
N ASN A 56 -10.52 5.76 7.09
CA ASN A 56 -11.24 4.67 6.44
C ASN A 56 -11.66 3.53 7.38
N TYR A 57 -12.02 3.85 8.63
CA TYR A 57 -12.47 2.88 9.60
C TYR A 57 -13.92 2.44 9.30
N ASP A 58 -14.06 1.48 8.38
CA ASP A 58 -15.24 0.62 8.33
C ASP A 58 -14.81 -0.73 8.92
N TYR A 59 -15.34 -1.05 10.09
CA TYR A 59 -15.02 -2.29 10.81
C TYR A 59 -15.25 -3.54 9.94
N ASN A 60 -16.27 -3.53 9.09
CA ASN A 60 -16.58 -4.65 8.20
C ASN A 60 -15.54 -4.83 7.09
N LEU A 61 -14.87 -3.74 6.68
CA LEU A 61 -13.81 -3.80 5.67
C LEU A 61 -12.43 -4.05 6.28
N ASN A 62 -12.14 -3.56 7.49
CA ASN A 62 -10.83 -3.70 8.13
C ASN A 62 -10.69 -5.00 8.93
N GLY A 63 -11.71 -5.43 9.65
CA GLY A 63 -11.67 -6.65 10.49
C GLY A 63 -11.34 -7.92 9.71
N VAL A 64 -11.78 -8.02 8.45
CA VAL A 64 -11.45 -9.14 7.56
C VAL A 64 -9.94 -9.23 7.32
N PHE A 65 -9.26 -8.09 7.08
CA PHE A 65 -7.82 -8.09 6.81
C PHE A 65 -6.98 -8.43 8.03
N PHE A 66 -7.35 -7.97 9.22
CA PHE A 66 -6.66 -8.39 10.46
C PHE A 66 -6.76 -9.91 10.67
N LYS A 67 -7.92 -10.49 10.39
CA LYS A 67 -8.13 -11.93 10.49
C LYS A 67 -7.36 -12.70 9.41
N ASP A 68 -7.51 -12.32 8.14
CA ASP A 68 -6.85 -12.97 7.00
C ASP A 68 -5.32 -12.96 7.17
N LEU A 69 -4.77 -11.84 7.63
CA LEU A 69 -3.33 -11.66 7.81
C LEU A 69 -2.81 -12.10 9.19
N LYS A 70 -3.66 -12.73 10.01
CA LYS A 70 -3.33 -13.22 11.36
C LYS A 70 -2.70 -12.12 12.24
N LEU A 71 -3.19 -10.88 12.09
CA LEU A 71 -2.80 -9.73 12.89
C LEU A 71 -3.71 -9.60 14.11
N ALA A 72 -3.13 -9.32 15.29
CA ALA A 72 -3.90 -8.84 16.42
C ALA A 72 -4.32 -7.37 16.19
N ASP A 73 -5.45 -7.00 16.78
CA ASP A 73 -5.98 -5.64 16.68
C ASP A 73 -4.97 -4.59 17.16
N PRO A 74 -5.07 -3.36 16.67
CA PRO A 74 -4.32 -2.23 17.22
C PRO A 74 -4.62 -2.00 18.69
N GLU A 75 -3.59 -1.70 19.47
CA GLU A 75 -3.72 -1.31 20.87
C GLU A 75 -4.35 0.08 21.01
N VAL A 76 -4.27 0.91 19.96
CA VAL A 76 -4.78 2.29 19.97
C VAL A 76 -5.53 2.62 18.69
N TYR A 77 -6.74 3.17 18.84
CA TYR A 77 -7.46 3.86 17.77
C TYR A 77 -7.50 5.36 18.08
N MET A 78 -6.83 6.16 17.25
CA MET A 78 -6.67 7.61 17.51
C MET A 78 -7.91 8.42 17.16
N ASN A 79 -8.80 7.92 16.29
CA ASN A 79 -9.99 8.62 15.78
C ASN A 79 -9.66 10.04 15.27
N ALA A 80 -8.58 10.15 14.51
CA ALA A 80 -8.02 11.43 14.06
C ALA A 80 -8.71 12.01 12.81
N VAL A 81 -9.76 11.38 12.29
CA VAL A 81 -10.51 11.91 11.15
C VAL A 81 -11.24 13.19 11.58
N GLY A 82 -11.05 14.25 10.83
CA GLY A 82 -11.73 15.53 11.00
C GLY A 82 -12.76 15.79 9.90
N ASP A 83 -13.41 16.94 9.97
CA ASP A 83 -14.45 17.34 9.02
C ASP A 83 -13.90 17.59 7.61
N ASP A 84 -12.63 17.92 7.51
CA ASP A 84 -11.91 18.13 6.26
C ASP A 84 -10.47 17.55 6.31
N LEU A 85 -9.77 17.65 5.21
CA LEU A 85 -8.40 17.16 5.09
C LEU A 85 -7.43 17.86 6.03
N GLY A 86 -7.57 19.19 6.18
CA GLY A 86 -6.70 19.98 7.05
C GLY A 86 -6.90 19.60 8.52
N ALA A 87 -8.15 19.46 8.96
CA ALA A 87 -8.50 18.99 10.30
C ALA A 87 -7.96 17.56 10.54
N THR A 88 -8.12 16.66 9.57
CA THR A 88 -7.60 15.29 9.67
C THR A 88 -6.08 15.26 9.84
N VAL A 89 -5.34 16.00 9.02
CA VAL A 89 -3.88 16.10 9.12
C VAL A 89 -3.45 16.69 10.46
N GLY A 90 -4.09 17.79 10.87
CA GLY A 90 -3.82 18.43 12.17
C GLY A 90 -4.08 17.49 13.34
N ASN A 91 -5.19 16.75 13.31
CA ASN A 91 -5.55 15.77 14.34
C ASN A 91 -4.55 14.61 14.40
N ILE A 92 -4.08 14.08 13.26
CA ILE A 92 -3.08 13.01 13.24
C ILE A 92 -1.81 13.45 13.96
N ILE A 93 -1.30 14.65 13.66
CA ILE A 93 -0.11 15.20 14.32
C ILE A 93 -0.34 15.38 15.81
N ASN A 94 -1.47 15.98 16.19
CA ASN A 94 -1.81 16.27 17.60
C ASN A 94 -2.01 14.99 18.42
N CYS A 95 -2.80 14.04 17.91
CA CYS A 95 -3.05 12.76 18.59
C CYS A 95 -1.76 11.94 18.72
N SER A 96 -0.94 11.90 17.67
CA SER A 96 0.36 11.22 17.70
C SER A 96 1.30 11.85 18.74
N TYR A 97 1.32 13.19 18.83
CA TYR A 97 2.14 13.89 19.83
C TYR A 97 1.73 13.50 21.25
N LYS A 98 0.43 13.57 21.55
CA LYS A 98 -0.11 13.21 22.87
C LYS A 98 0.19 11.76 23.21
N LEU A 99 -0.08 10.83 22.28
CA LEU A 99 0.21 9.42 22.47
C LEU A 99 1.69 9.18 22.79
N MET A 100 2.61 9.78 22.02
CA MET A 100 4.05 9.61 22.23
C MET A 100 4.55 10.21 23.54
N VAL A 101 3.94 11.31 24.02
CA VAL A 101 4.25 11.91 25.34
C VAL A 101 3.86 10.95 26.45
N ASP A 102 2.69 10.31 26.33
CA ASP A 102 2.17 9.40 27.36
C ASP A 102 2.93 8.08 27.40
N ILE A 103 3.13 7.41 26.24
CA ILE A 103 3.74 6.06 26.20
C ILE A 103 5.27 6.05 26.12
N LYS A 104 5.91 7.14 25.66
CA LYS A 104 7.36 7.30 25.55
C LYS A 104 8.06 6.16 24.81
N PRO A 105 7.79 5.98 23.51
CA PRO A 105 8.43 4.94 22.72
C PRO A 105 9.92 5.27 22.48
N ASP A 106 10.74 4.21 22.29
CA ASP A 106 12.17 4.36 21.92
C ASP A 106 12.31 4.61 20.41
N ALA A 107 11.34 4.16 19.59
CA ALA A 107 11.35 4.34 18.14
C ALA A 107 9.94 4.38 17.57
N LEU A 108 9.81 5.05 16.41
CA LEU A 108 8.61 5.07 15.57
C LEU A 108 8.89 4.38 14.24
N LEU A 109 8.01 3.46 13.83
CA LEU A 109 7.97 2.89 12.47
C LEU A 109 6.72 3.38 11.74
N ILE A 110 6.91 3.87 10.53
CA ILE A 110 5.86 4.30 9.61
C ILE A 110 6.12 3.75 8.20
N LEU A 111 5.07 3.68 7.39
CA LEU A 111 5.13 3.21 6.01
C LEU A 111 4.53 4.23 5.04
N GLY A 112 5.27 4.53 3.98
CA GLY A 112 4.75 5.22 2.79
C GLY A 112 4.38 6.67 3.04
N ASP A 113 3.23 7.06 2.51
CA ASP A 113 2.91 8.44 2.16
C ASP A 113 1.47 8.86 2.50
N THR A 114 0.68 7.98 3.07
CA THR A 114 -0.67 8.37 3.53
C THR A 114 -0.57 9.34 4.71
N ASN A 115 -1.66 9.99 5.07
CA ASN A 115 -1.61 11.03 6.12
C ASN A 115 -1.08 10.51 7.46
N SER A 116 -1.17 9.20 7.73
CA SER A 116 -0.62 8.55 8.94
C SER A 116 0.90 8.80 9.10
N CYS A 117 1.64 8.88 7.98
CA CYS A 117 3.08 9.11 8.01
C CYS A 117 3.47 10.48 8.60
N LEU A 118 2.56 11.47 8.57
CA LEU A 118 2.78 12.79 9.16
C LEU A 118 2.90 12.77 10.69
N SER A 119 2.59 11.65 11.34
CA SER A 119 2.94 11.37 12.74
C SER A 119 4.46 11.50 13.00
N ALA A 120 5.29 11.37 11.97
CA ALA A 120 6.72 11.61 12.01
C ALA A 120 7.07 13.02 12.49
N ILE A 121 6.22 14.03 12.21
CA ILE A 121 6.43 15.41 12.69
C ILE A 121 6.41 15.45 14.22
N ALA A 122 5.47 14.75 14.86
CA ALA A 122 5.37 14.64 16.30
C ALA A 122 6.61 13.91 16.88
N ALA A 123 7.00 12.79 16.32
CA ALA A 123 8.19 12.03 16.75
C ALA A 123 9.47 12.86 16.64
N LYS A 124 9.62 13.62 15.53
CA LYS A 124 10.78 14.50 15.33
C LYS A 124 10.87 15.58 16.40
N ARG A 125 9.74 16.16 16.78
CA ARG A 125 9.67 17.18 17.87
C ARG A 125 9.97 16.61 19.25
N LEU A 126 9.70 15.31 19.46
CA LEU A 126 9.95 14.60 20.71
C LEU A 126 11.31 13.88 20.73
N HIS A 127 12.12 14.06 19.69
CA HIS A 127 13.43 13.40 19.54
C HIS A 127 13.35 11.86 19.60
N ILE A 128 12.27 11.30 19.03
CA ILE A 128 12.09 9.84 18.90
C ILE A 128 12.65 9.42 17.54
N PRO A 129 13.56 8.44 17.47
CA PRO A 129 14.08 7.88 16.23
C PRO A 129 12.99 7.41 15.29
N ILE A 130 13.02 7.87 14.03
CA ILE A 130 12.00 7.61 13.00
C ILE A 130 12.56 6.68 11.94
N PHE A 131 11.89 5.55 11.74
CA PHE A 131 12.14 4.59 10.67
C PHE A 131 11.02 4.68 9.65
N HIS A 132 11.35 5.08 8.43
CA HIS A 132 10.39 5.27 7.34
C HIS A 132 10.59 4.20 6.27
N MET A 133 9.65 3.27 6.15
CA MET A 133 9.60 2.29 5.07
C MET A 133 8.92 2.88 3.83
N GLU A 134 9.23 2.33 2.65
CA GLU A 134 8.78 2.85 1.34
C GLU A 134 9.36 4.26 1.05
N ALA A 135 10.46 4.60 1.69
CA ALA A 135 11.13 5.88 1.52
C ALA A 135 11.71 6.04 0.10
N GLY A 136 11.69 7.26 -0.42
CA GLY A 136 12.31 7.59 -1.69
C GLY A 136 11.49 7.26 -2.95
N ASN A 137 10.32 6.68 -2.82
CA ASN A 137 9.44 6.48 -3.96
C ASN A 137 8.94 7.82 -4.52
N ARG A 138 8.87 7.95 -5.85
CA ARG A 138 8.44 9.17 -6.53
C ARG A 138 7.61 8.82 -7.77
N CYS A 139 6.43 9.43 -7.90
CA CYS A 139 5.66 9.41 -9.14
C CYS A 139 5.82 10.70 -9.95
N LYS A 140 6.43 11.75 -9.36
CA LYS A 140 6.63 13.06 -9.97
C LYS A 140 5.33 13.78 -10.37
N ASP A 141 4.22 13.40 -9.76
CA ASP A 141 2.92 14.05 -9.91
C ASP A 141 2.61 14.84 -8.63
N GLU A 142 2.84 16.15 -8.68
CA GLU A 142 2.64 17.05 -7.53
C GLU A 142 1.16 17.34 -7.23
N CYS A 143 0.23 16.91 -8.09
CA CYS A 143 -1.19 16.97 -7.81
C CYS A 143 -1.62 15.92 -6.76
N LEU A 144 -0.79 14.90 -6.52
CA LEU A 144 -1.06 13.89 -5.51
C LEU A 144 -0.62 14.36 -4.12
N PRO A 145 -1.53 14.41 -3.13
CA PRO A 145 -1.17 14.80 -1.76
C PRO A 145 -0.10 13.88 -1.16
N GLU A 146 -0.08 12.62 -1.56
CA GLU A 146 0.93 11.64 -1.16
C GLU A 146 2.35 12.04 -1.59
N GLU A 147 2.52 12.71 -2.73
CA GLU A 147 3.86 13.16 -3.16
C GLU A 147 4.42 14.23 -2.23
N THR A 148 3.57 15.11 -1.70
CA THR A 148 3.93 16.09 -0.68
C THR A 148 4.31 15.38 0.63
N ASN A 149 3.50 14.45 1.09
CA ASN A 149 3.75 13.69 2.32
C ASN A 149 5.08 12.94 2.26
N ARG A 150 5.37 12.23 1.15
CA ARG A 150 6.65 11.52 0.94
C ARG A 150 7.85 12.43 1.14
N ARG A 151 7.85 13.58 0.46
CA ARG A 151 8.97 14.54 0.51
C ARG A 151 9.20 15.04 1.93
N ILE A 152 8.13 15.37 2.66
CA ILE A 152 8.25 15.81 4.05
C ILE A 152 8.87 14.70 4.90
N VAL A 153 8.29 13.49 4.83
CA VAL A 153 8.65 12.41 5.74
C VAL A 153 10.03 11.83 5.43
N ASP A 154 10.41 11.72 4.16
CA ASP A 154 11.77 11.31 3.77
C ASP A 154 12.85 12.22 4.40
N ILE A 155 12.61 13.55 4.37
CA ILE A 155 13.58 14.53 4.87
C ILE A 155 13.70 14.49 6.39
N ILE A 156 12.58 14.33 7.10
CA ILE A 156 12.58 14.39 8.57
C ILE A 156 12.88 13.05 9.22
N SER A 157 12.78 11.94 8.51
CA SER A 157 13.08 10.60 9.04
C SER A 157 14.56 10.42 9.32
N ASP A 158 14.87 9.66 10.36
CA ASP A 158 16.26 9.42 10.78
C ASP A 158 16.88 8.24 10.04
N VAL A 159 16.08 7.22 9.71
CA VAL A 159 16.46 6.06 8.91
C VAL A 159 15.44 5.83 7.82
N ASN A 160 15.87 5.95 6.57
CA ASN A 160 15.05 5.69 5.40
C ASN A 160 15.27 4.27 4.89
N ILE A 161 14.18 3.50 4.75
CA ILE A 161 14.17 2.11 4.31
C ILE A 161 13.45 2.05 2.97
N CYS A 162 14.23 2.07 1.90
CA CYS A 162 13.75 2.07 0.52
C CYS A 162 13.37 0.66 0.07
N TYR A 163 12.48 0.54 -0.91
CA TYR A 163 12.23 -0.74 -1.56
C TYR A 163 13.30 -1.09 -2.60
N SER A 164 13.81 -0.10 -3.32
CA SER A 164 14.71 -0.33 -4.46
C SER A 164 15.91 0.63 -4.49
N GLU A 165 16.88 0.32 -5.34
CA GLU A 165 17.98 1.21 -5.64
C GLU A 165 17.53 2.51 -6.34
N HIS A 166 16.44 2.48 -7.11
CA HIS A 166 15.86 3.70 -7.68
C HIS A 166 15.45 4.67 -6.59
N ALA A 167 14.72 4.18 -5.59
CA ALA A 167 14.28 4.99 -4.46
C ALA A 167 15.48 5.53 -3.65
N ARG A 168 16.50 4.69 -3.39
CA ARG A 168 17.72 5.12 -2.68
C ARG A 168 18.48 6.22 -3.44
N ARG A 169 18.54 6.14 -4.77
CA ARG A 169 19.18 7.18 -5.59
C ARG A 169 18.43 8.50 -5.50
N TYR A 170 17.10 8.49 -5.54
CA TYR A 170 16.31 9.71 -5.35
C TYR A 170 16.61 10.39 -4.01
N LEU A 171 16.75 9.61 -2.93
CA LEU A 171 17.09 10.16 -1.62
C LEU A 171 18.53 10.71 -1.58
N ALA A 172 19.46 10.05 -2.24
CA ALA A 172 20.84 10.54 -2.36
C ALA A 172 20.91 11.86 -3.13
N ASP A 173 20.11 12.01 -4.20
CA ASP A 173 19.99 13.24 -4.97
C ASP A 173 19.37 14.39 -4.15
N CYS A 174 18.53 14.06 -3.15
CA CYS A 174 18.02 15.02 -2.17
C CYS A 174 19.04 15.37 -1.05
N GLY A 175 20.24 14.82 -1.10
CA GLY A 175 21.28 15.07 -0.10
C GLY A 175 21.09 14.35 1.23
N LEU A 176 20.24 13.33 1.28
CA LEU A 176 20.02 12.56 2.51
C LEU A 176 21.19 11.62 2.82
N PRO A 177 21.47 11.35 4.11
CA PRO A 177 22.65 10.61 4.53
C PRO A 177 22.59 9.15 4.06
N LYS A 178 23.61 8.74 3.29
CA LYS A 178 23.72 7.38 2.74
C LYS A 178 23.85 6.30 3.81
N GLU A 179 24.52 6.63 4.91
CA GLU A 179 24.75 5.74 6.06
C GLU A 179 23.48 5.45 6.89
N ARG A 180 22.37 6.11 6.57
CA ARG A 180 21.06 5.89 7.19
C ARG A 180 19.94 5.65 6.15
N THR A 181 20.35 5.24 4.95
CA THR A 181 19.43 4.92 3.84
C THR A 181 19.72 3.51 3.34
N TYR A 182 18.76 2.60 3.56
CA TYR A 182 18.91 1.17 3.30
C TYR A 182 17.88 0.68 2.30
N VAL A 183 18.19 -0.38 1.57
CA VAL A 183 17.25 -1.08 0.69
C VAL A 183 16.83 -2.38 1.37
N SER A 184 15.53 -2.52 1.61
CA SER A 184 14.95 -3.74 2.21
C SER A 184 14.23 -4.63 1.20
N GLY A 185 13.82 -4.08 0.07
CA GLY A 185 12.76 -4.66 -0.76
C GLY A 185 11.38 -4.32 -0.24
N SER A 186 10.35 -4.70 -1.02
CA SER A 186 8.95 -4.54 -0.62
C SER A 186 8.52 -5.62 0.36
N PRO A 187 7.82 -5.28 1.45
CA PRO A 187 7.30 -6.28 2.38
C PRO A 187 6.11 -7.09 1.81
N MET A 188 5.55 -6.70 0.66
CA MET A 188 4.39 -7.37 0.05
C MET A 188 4.70 -8.83 -0.30
N ALA A 189 5.90 -9.12 -0.83
CA ALA A 189 6.31 -10.48 -1.16
C ALA A 189 6.25 -11.42 0.06
N GLU A 190 6.75 -10.97 1.21
CA GLU A 190 6.73 -11.75 2.44
C GLU A 190 5.29 -12.03 2.91
N VAL A 191 4.38 -11.06 2.76
CA VAL A 191 2.95 -11.23 3.06
C VAL A 191 2.29 -12.22 2.10
N LEU A 192 2.57 -12.10 0.80
CA LEU A 192 2.01 -13.02 -0.20
C LEU A 192 2.52 -14.45 0.01
N HIS A 193 3.82 -14.65 0.27
CA HIS A 193 4.37 -15.98 0.61
C HIS A 193 3.69 -16.60 1.83
N GLN A 194 3.50 -15.83 2.90
CA GLN A 194 2.86 -16.32 4.12
C GLN A 194 1.40 -16.71 3.93
N ASN A 195 0.76 -16.25 2.86
CA ASN A 195 -0.65 -16.47 2.56
C ASN A 195 -0.88 -17.26 1.25
N LEU A 196 0.17 -17.73 0.57
CA LEU A 196 0.05 -18.34 -0.76
C LEU A 196 -0.86 -19.57 -0.74
N ALA A 197 -0.75 -20.42 0.28
CA ALA A 197 -1.57 -21.62 0.38
C ALA A 197 -3.07 -21.29 0.54
N GLU A 198 -3.41 -20.27 1.32
CA GLU A 198 -4.78 -19.79 1.50
C GLU A 198 -5.32 -19.09 0.22
N ILE A 199 -4.43 -18.39 -0.52
CA ILE A 199 -4.77 -17.79 -1.82
C ILE A 199 -5.10 -18.88 -2.83
N GLU A 200 -4.27 -19.91 -2.96
CA GLU A 200 -4.49 -21.05 -3.87
C GLU A 200 -5.73 -21.88 -3.51
N ALA A 201 -6.02 -22.01 -2.21
CA ALA A 201 -7.16 -22.75 -1.70
C ALA A 201 -8.51 -22.01 -1.83
N SER A 202 -8.51 -20.74 -2.21
CA SER A 202 -9.74 -19.95 -2.33
C SER A 202 -10.68 -20.52 -3.39
N ASP A 203 -11.96 -20.64 -3.04
CA ASP A 203 -13.03 -21.12 -3.93
C ASP A 203 -13.80 -19.97 -4.61
N ILE A 204 -13.24 -18.76 -4.60
CA ILE A 204 -13.90 -17.54 -5.07
C ILE A 204 -14.45 -17.67 -6.51
N HIS A 205 -13.73 -18.39 -7.39
CA HIS A 205 -14.21 -18.62 -8.75
C HIS A 205 -15.55 -19.33 -8.78
N LYS A 206 -15.73 -20.38 -7.95
CA LYS A 206 -17.00 -21.08 -7.83
C LYS A 206 -18.10 -20.19 -7.28
N ARG A 207 -17.78 -19.40 -6.26
CA ARG A 207 -18.74 -18.46 -5.64
C ARG A 207 -19.24 -17.40 -6.61
N LEU A 208 -18.39 -16.96 -7.54
CA LEU A 208 -18.72 -15.93 -8.53
C LEU A 208 -19.12 -16.50 -9.89
N GLY A 209 -19.08 -17.82 -10.08
CA GLY A 209 -19.38 -18.45 -11.37
C GLY A 209 -18.38 -18.08 -12.47
N LEU A 210 -17.12 -17.80 -12.12
CA LEU A 210 -16.05 -17.43 -13.04
C LEU A 210 -15.21 -18.66 -13.40
N GLU A 211 -14.72 -18.70 -14.63
CA GLU A 211 -13.78 -19.71 -15.09
C GLU A 211 -12.37 -19.12 -15.16
N LYS A 212 -11.38 -19.84 -14.61
CA LYS A 212 -9.96 -19.44 -14.61
C LYS A 212 -9.48 -19.15 -16.03
N GLY A 213 -8.79 -18.06 -16.23
CA GLY A 213 -8.29 -17.62 -17.53
C GLY A 213 -9.33 -17.05 -18.49
N LYS A 214 -10.61 -16.95 -18.07
CA LYS A 214 -11.71 -16.48 -18.94
C LYS A 214 -12.43 -15.25 -18.36
N TYR A 215 -11.76 -14.42 -17.63
CA TYR A 215 -12.23 -13.12 -17.15
C TYR A 215 -11.09 -12.13 -17.03
N ILE A 216 -11.42 -10.86 -17.08
CA ILE A 216 -10.49 -9.76 -16.78
C ILE A 216 -10.81 -9.24 -15.38
N LEU A 217 -9.80 -9.02 -14.56
CA LEU A 217 -9.94 -8.39 -13.25
C LEU A 217 -9.66 -6.89 -13.38
N LEU A 218 -10.62 -6.06 -12.97
CA LEU A 218 -10.49 -4.60 -12.96
C LEU A 218 -10.48 -4.06 -11.52
N SER A 219 -9.51 -3.22 -11.22
CA SER A 219 -9.49 -2.39 -10.01
C SER A 219 -9.16 -0.94 -10.36
N ALA A 220 -10.14 -0.05 -10.24
CA ALA A 220 -10.01 1.37 -10.54
C ALA A 220 -10.64 2.20 -9.42
N HIS A 221 -9.84 2.94 -8.67
CA HIS A 221 -10.29 3.65 -7.48
C HIS A 221 -9.56 4.97 -7.21
N ARG A 222 -8.49 5.27 -7.98
CA ARG A 222 -7.73 6.51 -7.81
C ARG A 222 -8.53 7.72 -8.26
N GLU A 223 -8.35 8.81 -7.51
CA GLU A 223 -9.03 10.09 -7.74
C GLU A 223 -8.77 10.62 -9.14
N GLU A 224 -7.54 10.54 -9.61
CA GLU A 224 -7.12 10.97 -10.94
C GLU A 224 -7.92 10.31 -12.08
N ASN A 225 -8.39 9.07 -11.89
CA ASN A 225 -9.15 8.33 -12.89
C ASN A 225 -10.66 8.52 -12.76
N ILE A 226 -11.17 8.86 -11.58
CA ILE A 226 -12.59 8.78 -11.26
C ILE A 226 -13.24 10.13 -11.04
N ASP A 227 -12.51 11.13 -10.53
CA ASP A 227 -13.11 12.38 -10.05
C ASP A 227 -13.51 13.33 -11.16
N THR A 228 -12.71 13.42 -12.23
CA THR A 228 -13.07 14.26 -13.37
C THR A 228 -13.98 13.51 -14.33
N GLU A 229 -15.01 14.18 -14.84
CA GLU A 229 -15.95 13.59 -15.81
C GLU A 229 -15.21 13.08 -17.06
N LYS A 230 -14.23 13.82 -17.54
CA LYS A 230 -13.41 13.46 -18.71
C LYS A 230 -12.70 12.13 -18.51
N ASN A 231 -11.97 11.99 -17.40
CA ASN A 231 -11.17 10.79 -17.14
C ASN A 231 -12.07 9.60 -16.82
N PHE A 232 -13.14 9.82 -16.06
CA PHE A 232 -14.15 8.82 -15.76
C PHE A 232 -14.76 8.23 -17.05
N ASN A 233 -15.22 9.10 -17.96
CA ASN A 233 -15.81 8.66 -19.22
C ASN A 233 -14.77 7.98 -20.12
N SER A 234 -13.54 8.48 -20.19
CA SER A 234 -12.46 7.86 -20.95
C SER A 234 -12.19 6.44 -20.48
N LEU A 235 -12.00 6.25 -19.17
CA LEU A 235 -11.76 4.95 -18.57
C LEU A 235 -12.91 3.95 -18.84
N PHE A 236 -14.13 4.32 -18.49
CA PHE A 236 -15.24 3.36 -18.59
C PHE A 236 -15.71 3.09 -20.02
N ASN A 237 -15.51 4.03 -20.96
CA ASN A 237 -15.64 3.75 -22.39
C ASN A 237 -14.61 2.71 -22.85
N ALA A 238 -13.36 2.85 -22.43
CA ALA A 238 -12.31 1.87 -22.73
C ALA A 238 -12.64 0.49 -22.13
N ILE A 239 -13.13 0.42 -20.90
CA ILE A 239 -13.56 -0.83 -20.26
C ILE A 239 -14.72 -1.49 -21.01
N ASN A 240 -15.73 -0.70 -21.43
CA ASN A 240 -16.82 -1.21 -22.27
C ASN A 240 -16.33 -1.71 -23.64
N ALA A 241 -15.34 -1.04 -24.23
CA ALA A 241 -14.73 -1.47 -25.49
C ALA A 241 -13.97 -2.81 -25.33
N ILE A 242 -13.23 -2.98 -24.22
CA ILE A 242 -12.55 -4.23 -23.87
C ILE A 242 -13.56 -5.36 -23.69
N ALA A 243 -14.65 -5.15 -22.94
CA ALA A 243 -15.69 -6.14 -22.73
C ALA A 243 -16.29 -6.63 -24.05
N ARG A 244 -16.58 -5.70 -24.98
CA ARG A 244 -17.10 -6.02 -26.31
C ARG A 244 -16.08 -6.77 -27.17
N LYS A 245 -14.83 -6.34 -27.14
CA LYS A 245 -13.78 -6.89 -28.01
C LYS A 245 -13.42 -8.35 -27.67
N TYR A 246 -13.29 -8.64 -26.39
CA TYR A 246 -12.84 -9.97 -25.94
C TYR A 246 -14.00 -10.91 -25.58
N ASP A 247 -15.23 -10.40 -25.52
CA ASP A 247 -16.44 -11.15 -25.14
C ASP A 247 -16.26 -11.95 -23.84
N MET A 248 -15.55 -11.32 -22.87
CA MET A 248 -15.25 -11.90 -21.56
C MET A 248 -15.90 -11.10 -20.43
N PRO A 249 -16.25 -11.74 -19.31
CA PRO A 249 -16.60 -11.04 -18.10
C PRO A 249 -15.44 -10.16 -17.62
N ILE A 250 -15.76 -8.93 -17.21
CA ILE A 250 -14.83 -8.05 -16.48
C ILE A 250 -15.33 -7.96 -15.06
N LEU A 251 -14.63 -8.60 -14.12
CA LEU A 251 -14.94 -8.46 -12.71
C LEU A 251 -14.35 -7.17 -12.18
N TYR A 252 -15.19 -6.21 -11.87
CA TYR A 252 -14.80 -4.93 -11.33
C TYR A 252 -14.88 -4.93 -9.80
N SER A 253 -13.72 -5.00 -9.12
CA SER A 253 -13.60 -4.77 -7.68
C SER A 253 -13.88 -3.29 -7.39
N CYS A 254 -15.16 -2.97 -7.19
CA CYS A 254 -15.67 -1.61 -7.19
C CYS A 254 -15.66 -1.02 -5.78
N HIS A 255 -14.70 -0.11 -5.52
CA HIS A 255 -14.64 0.63 -4.27
C HIS A 255 -15.93 1.47 -4.05
N PRO A 256 -16.41 1.69 -2.83
CA PRO A 256 -17.62 2.47 -2.54
C PRO A 256 -17.66 3.85 -3.22
N ARG A 257 -16.51 4.55 -3.29
CA ARG A 257 -16.37 5.83 -4.00
C ARG A 257 -16.69 5.70 -5.50
N SER A 258 -16.10 4.70 -6.16
CA SER A 258 -16.30 4.44 -7.58
C SER A 258 -17.75 4.02 -7.87
N ARG A 259 -18.34 3.21 -6.98
CA ARG A 259 -19.76 2.83 -7.06
C ARG A 259 -20.67 4.05 -7.02
N LYS A 260 -20.49 4.92 -6.01
CA LYS A 260 -21.25 6.15 -5.86
C LYS A 260 -21.14 7.05 -7.10
N ARG A 261 -19.93 7.15 -7.67
CA ARG A 261 -19.70 7.92 -8.89
C ARG A 261 -20.42 7.34 -10.10
N LEU A 262 -20.37 6.01 -10.31
CA LEU A 262 -21.09 5.32 -11.36
C LEU A 262 -22.61 5.52 -11.25
N GLU A 263 -23.16 5.38 -10.06
CA GLU A 263 -24.59 5.57 -9.80
C GLU A 263 -25.03 7.01 -10.07
N SER A 264 -24.22 7.99 -9.67
CA SER A 264 -24.55 9.41 -9.85
C SER A 264 -24.35 9.92 -11.27
N SER A 265 -23.46 9.29 -12.06
CA SER A 265 -23.17 9.71 -13.44
C SER A 265 -24.19 9.23 -14.47
N GLY A 266 -24.99 8.20 -14.14
CA GLY A 266 -25.86 7.53 -15.11
C GLY A 266 -25.10 6.80 -16.23
N PHE A 267 -23.79 6.54 -16.07
CA PHE A 267 -22.98 5.84 -17.07
C PHE A 267 -23.39 4.38 -17.19
N GLU A 268 -23.68 3.93 -18.41
CA GLU A 268 -24.05 2.55 -18.69
C GLU A 268 -22.81 1.68 -18.94
N LEU A 269 -22.60 0.72 -18.05
CA LEU A 269 -21.59 -0.31 -18.23
C LEU A 269 -22.09 -1.41 -19.15
N ASP A 270 -21.19 -1.97 -19.96
CA ASP A 270 -21.47 -3.18 -20.73
C ASP A 270 -21.96 -4.31 -19.79
N PRO A 271 -22.95 -5.12 -20.16
CA PRO A 271 -23.49 -6.19 -19.30
C PRO A 271 -22.45 -7.21 -18.81
N ARG A 272 -21.32 -7.34 -19.51
CA ARG A 272 -20.22 -8.21 -19.10
C ARG A 272 -19.37 -7.62 -17.96
N VAL A 273 -19.52 -6.33 -17.64
CA VAL A 273 -18.81 -5.68 -16.53
C VAL A 273 -19.59 -5.93 -15.23
N ILE A 274 -19.10 -6.87 -14.45
CA ILE A 274 -19.71 -7.33 -13.20
C ILE A 274 -19.14 -6.50 -12.05
N ARG A 275 -19.96 -5.62 -11.45
CA ARG A 275 -19.57 -4.84 -10.28
C ARG A 275 -19.63 -5.71 -9.02
N HIS A 276 -18.54 -5.81 -8.31
CA HIS A 276 -18.46 -6.53 -7.05
C HIS A 276 -17.89 -5.62 -5.95
N GLU A 277 -18.32 -5.83 -4.72
CA GLU A 277 -17.71 -5.16 -3.57
C GLU A 277 -16.23 -5.57 -3.42
N PRO A 278 -15.40 -4.73 -2.79
CA PRO A 278 -14.01 -5.12 -2.52
C PRO A 278 -13.95 -6.46 -1.79
N LEU A 279 -13.09 -7.33 -2.30
CA LEU A 279 -12.88 -8.68 -1.78
C LEU A 279 -11.84 -8.69 -0.66
N GLY A 280 -11.81 -9.74 0.15
CA GLY A 280 -10.75 -10.03 1.09
C GLY A 280 -9.41 -10.32 0.39
N PHE A 281 -8.34 -10.36 1.18
CA PHE A 281 -6.98 -10.49 0.66
C PHE A 281 -6.77 -11.78 -0.15
N HIS A 282 -7.18 -12.92 0.38
CA HIS A 282 -7.00 -14.22 -0.27
C HIS A 282 -7.81 -14.34 -1.55
N ASP A 283 -9.08 -13.93 -1.51
CA ASP A 283 -9.98 -14.01 -2.66
C ASP A 283 -9.54 -13.10 -3.82
N TYR A 284 -9.13 -11.85 -3.50
CA TYR A 284 -8.66 -10.91 -4.52
C TYR A 284 -7.40 -11.44 -5.22
N ASN A 285 -6.41 -11.90 -4.44
CA ASN A 285 -5.17 -12.43 -4.99
C ASN A 285 -5.38 -13.74 -5.76
N CYS A 286 -6.31 -14.60 -5.33
CA CYS A 286 -6.71 -15.78 -6.09
C CYS A 286 -7.29 -15.42 -7.46
N LEU A 287 -8.16 -14.41 -7.51
CA LEU A 287 -8.70 -13.92 -8.79
C LEU A 287 -7.63 -13.29 -9.67
N GLN A 288 -6.72 -12.52 -9.08
CA GLN A 288 -5.61 -11.89 -9.79
C GLN A 288 -4.68 -12.92 -10.43
N MET A 289 -4.27 -13.92 -9.67
CA MET A 289 -3.41 -15.03 -10.10
C MET A 289 -3.99 -15.85 -11.28
N ASN A 290 -5.33 -15.88 -11.41
CA ASN A 290 -6.02 -16.70 -12.40
C ASN A 290 -6.80 -15.88 -13.45
N ALA A 291 -6.60 -14.57 -13.54
CA ALA A 291 -7.24 -13.73 -14.54
C ALA A 291 -6.60 -13.88 -15.92
N ALA A 292 -7.37 -13.70 -16.99
CA ALA A 292 -6.83 -13.55 -18.34
C ALA A 292 -5.94 -12.30 -18.45
N ALA A 293 -6.35 -11.21 -17.78
CA ALA A 293 -5.58 -9.99 -17.61
C ALA A 293 -6.04 -9.25 -16.35
N VAL A 294 -5.13 -8.48 -15.77
CA VAL A 294 -5.42 -7.59 -14.63
C VAL A 294 -5.21 -6.15 -15.06
N ILE A 295 -6.26 -5.35 -14.94
CA ILE A 295 -6.25 -3.92 -15.26
C ILE A 295 -6.41 -3.17 -13.92
N SER A 296 -5.41 -2.38 -13.52
CA SER A 296 -5.45 -1.75 -12.20
C SER A 296 -4.71 -0.42 -12.14
N ASP A 297 -5.20 0.49 -11.28
CA ASP A 297 -4.49 1.70 -10.85
C ASP A 297 -3.79 1.55 -9.49
N SER A 298 -3.77 0.33 -8.94
CA SER A 298 -3.11 0.04 -7.67
C SER A 298 -1.60 0.21 -7.75
N GLY A 299 -1.01 0.83 -6.73
CA GLY A 299 0.44 0.94 -6.59
C GLY A 299 1.13 -0.41 -6.30
N THR A 300 0.37 -1.44 -5.88
CA THR A 300 0.90 -2.78 -5.59
C THR A 300 0.89 -3.74 -6.78
N LEU A 301 0.18 -3.39 -7.87
CA LEU A 301 0.13 -4.23 -9.07
C LEU A 301 1.52 -4.70 -9.56
N PRO A 302 2.56 -3.82 -9.64
CA PRO A 302 3.89 -4.24 -10.05
C PRO A 302 4.55 -5.25 -9.09
N GLU A 303 4.30 -5.09 -7.78
CA GLU A 303 4.83 -5.98 -6.75
C GLU A 303 4.15 -7.36 -6.82
N GLU A 304 2.84 -7.38 -6.97
CA GLU A 304 2.01 -8.57 -7.11
C GLU A 304 2.33 -9.34 -8.40
N SER A 305 2.43 -8.63 -9.54
CA SER A 305 2.83 -9.22 -10.82
C SER A 305 4.19 -9.90 -10.73
N SER A 306 5.18 -9.23 -10.13
CA SER A 306 6.51 -9.75 -9.94
C SER A 306 6.52 -11.00 -9.04
N PHE A 307 5.80 -10.93 -7.91
CA PHE A 307 5.67 -12.04 -6.99
C PHE A 307 5.03 -13.28 -7.65
N PHE A 308 3.85 -13.12 -8.27
CA PHE A 308 3.16 -14.24 -8.88
C PHE A 308 3.94 -14.84 -10.05
N THR A 309 4.66 -14.04 -10.82
CA THR A 309 5.60 -14.55 -11.83
C THR A 309 6.69 -15.42 -11.19
N SER A 310 7.24 -15.03 -10.04
CA SER A 310 8.31 -15.76 -9.36
C SER A 310 7.86 -17.12 -8.81
N VAL A 311 6.57 -17.28 -8.52
CA VAL A 311 6.00 -18.54 -8.00
C VAL A 311 5.27 -19.36 -9.09
N GLY A 312 5.44 -19.00 -10.36
CA GLY A 312 4.94 -19.77 -11.50
C GLY A 312 3.48 -19.46 -11.89
N HIS A 313 2.93 -18.32 -11.45
CA HIS A 313 1.60 -17.86 -11.79
C HIS A 313 1.62 -16.46 -12.46
N PRO A 314 2.35 -16.29 -13.58
CA PRO A 314 2.38 -15.01 -14.28
C PRO A 314 0.98 -14.62 -14.78
N PHE A 315 0.69 -13.35 -14.78
CA PHE A 315 -0.52 -12.80 -15.38
C PHE A 315 -0.24 -11.49 -16.14
N PRO A 316 -0.98 -11.22 -17.23
CA PRO A 316 -0.88 -9.96 -17.94
C PRO A 316 -1.29 -8.78 -17.06
N ALA A 317 -0.34 -7.91 -16.68
CA ALA A 317 -0.56 -6.77 -15.81
C ALA A 317 -0.61 -5.48 -16.60
N ILE A 318 -1.71 -4.75 -16.54
CA ILE A 318 -1.92 -3.47 -17.23
C ILE A 318 -2.24 -2.39 -16.19
N CYS A 319 -1.37 -1.39 -16.10
CA CYS A 319 -1.54 -0.26 -15.20
C CYS A 319 -2.22 0.90 -15.91
N ILE A 320 -3.40 1.30 -15.42
CA ILE A 320 -4.20 2.42 -15.96
C ILE A 320 -3.82 3.76 -15.32
N ARG A 321 -2.52 4.01 -15.25
CA ARG A 321 -1.93 5.27 -14.78
C ARG A 321 -1.02 5.86 -15.86
N THR A 322 -0.63 7.12 -15.70
CA THR A 322 0.33 7.82 -16.58
C THR A 322 1.74 7.90 -15.98
N SER A 323 1.87 7.51 -14.70
CA SER A 323 3.14 7.48 -13.97
C SER A 323 3.15 6.31 -12.97
N THR A 324 4.32 5.95 -12.48
CA THR A 324 4.49 4.88 -11.50
C THR A 324 5.56 5.25 -10.47
N GLU A 325 5.37 4.81 -9.24
CA GLU A 325 6.38 4.85 -8.18
C GLU A 325 7.30 3.61 -8.20
N ARG A 326 7.15 2.73 -9.21
CA ARG A 326 7.83 1.44 -9.34
C ARG A 326 8.60 1.30 -10.65
N PRO A 327 9.55 2.21 -10.95
CA PRO A 327 10.28 2.20 -12.21
C PRO A 327 11.08 0.89 -12.42
N GLU A 328 11.56 0.28 -11.36
CA GLU A 328 12.27 -1.01 -11.40
C GLU A 328 11.44 -2.16 -11.97
N SER A 329 10.11 -2.08 -11.86
CA SER A 329 9.24 -3.08 -12.47
C SER A 329 9.10 -2.88 -13.98
N LEU A 330 9.21 -1.66 -14.47
CA LEU A 330 9.29 -1.37 -15.92
C LEU A 330 10.62 -1.87 -16.49
N ASP A 331 11.73 -1.70 -15.77
CA ASP A 331 13.04 -2.21 -16.16
C ASP A 331 13.04 -3.75 -16.33
N ASN A 332 12.12 -4.43 -15.65
CA ASN A 332 11.97 -5.89 -15.67
C ASN A 332 10.75 -6.36 -16.48
N ALA A 333 10.09 -5.49 -17.24
CA ALA A 333 8.90 -5.80 -18.03
C ALA A 333 7.73 -6.40 -17.19
N GLY A 334 7.61 -6.00 -15.94
CA GLY A 334 6.63 -6.57 -14.99
C GLY A 334 5.18 -6.15 -15.27
N PHE A 335 4.95 -5.06 -16.01
CA PHE A 335 3.61 -4.59 -16.38
C PHE A 335 3.68 -3.60 -17.55
N ILE A 336 2.51 -3.33 -18.16
CA ILE A 336 2.37 -2.30 -19.20
C ILE A 336 1.71 -1.04 -18.58
N LEU A 337 2.36 0.12 -18.72
CA LEU A 337 1.80 1.42 -18.33
C LEU A 337 0.96 1.97 -19.50
N ALA A 338 -0.37 1.89 -19.37
CA ALA A 338 -1.29 2.11 -20.50
C ALA A 338 -2.05 3.45 -20.46
N GLY A 339 -2.22 4.03 -19.27
CA GLY A 339 -3.18 5.14 -19.10
C GLY A 339 -4.63 4.69 -19.24
N ILE A 340 -5.53 5.65 -19.48
CA ILE A 340 -7.00 5.41 -19.52
C ILE A 340 -7.63 5.71 -20.89
N ASP A 341 -6.83 6.04 -21.89
CA ASP A 341 -7.32 6.28 -23.26
C ASP A 341 -7.74 4.95 -23.92
N GLU A 342 -8.91 4.94 -24.56
CA GLU A 342 -9.48 3.71 -25.13
C GLU A 342 -8.52 3.02 -26.10
N LYS A 343 -7.93 3.77 -27.03
CA LYS A 343 -7.03 3.19 -28.03
C LYS A 343 -5.77 2.61 -27.38
N SER A 344 -5.15 3.38 -26.50
CA SER A 344 -3.92 2.97 -25.79
C SER A 344 -4.17 1.76 -24.91
N LEU A 345 -5.28 1.74 -24.18
CA LEU A 345 -5.63 0.66 -23.29
C LEU A 345 -5.97 -0.63 -24.05
N LEU A 346 -6.73 -0.54 -25.15
CA LEU A 346 -6.99 -1.70 -26.01
C LEU A 346 -5.70 -2.29 -26.59
N GLN A 347 -4.77 -1.45 -27.08
CA GLN A 347 -3.47 -1.90 -27.58
C GLN A 347 -2.63 -2.56 -26.48
N ALA A 348 -2.65 -2.01 -25.27
CA ALA A 348 -1.94 -2.59 -24.13
C ALA A 348 -2.48 -3.97 -23.75
N VAL A 349 -3.82 -4.14 -23.74
CA VAL A 349 -4.45 -5.43 -23.48
C VAL A 349 -4.14 -6.44 -24.59
N ASP A 350 -4.21 -6.03 -25.88
CA ASP A 350 -3.81 -6.90 -26.99
C ASP A 350 -2.38 -7.41 -26.84
N THR A 351 -1.46 -6.49 -26.57
CA THR A 351 -0.03 -6.81 -26.41
C THR A 351 0.18 -7.73 -25.21
N ALA A 352 -0.40 -7.42 -24.06
CA ALA A 352 -0.25 -8.20 -22.85
C ALA A 352 -0.78 -9.64 -23.02
N LEU A 353 -1.95 -9.80 -23.65
CA LEU A 353 -2.52 -11.12 -23.93
C LEU A 353 -1.69 -11.91 -24.95
N ALA A 354 -1.19 -11.26 -26.00
CA ALA A 354 -0.34 -11.91 -27.00
C ALA A 354 1.00 -12.37 -26.41
N MET A 355 1.65 -11.54 -25.59
CA MET A 355 2.88 -11.90 -24.87
C MET A 355 2.65 -13.08 -23.93
N ASN A 356 1.55 -13.04 -23.17
CA ASN A 356 1.21 -14.13 -22.26
C ASN A 356 0.97 -15.46 -23.02
N ALA A 357 0.32 -15.42 -24.16
CA ALA A 357 0.08 -16.60 -25.00
C ALA A 357 1.38 -17.20 -25.57
N ASN A 358 2.42 -16.40 -25.72
CA ASN A 358 3.75 -16.80 -26.16
C ASN A 358 4.72 -17.10 -25.00
N GLU A 359 4.26 -17.05 -23.76
CA GLU A 359 5.10 -17.17 -22.56
C GLU A 359 6.22 -16.13 -22.46
N ASP A 360 6.03 -14.96 -23.10
CA ASP A 360 6.94 -13.80 -23.05
C ASP A 360 6.69 -12.98 -21.77
N TYR A 361 6.95 -13.58 -20.61
CA TYR A 361 6.77 -12.92 -19.31
C TYR A 361 7.94 -12.00 -19.01
N GLY A 362 7.67 -10.99 -18.17
CA GLY A 362 8.73 -10.19 -17.57
C GLY A 362 9.57 -11.00 -16.57
N THR A 363 10.70 -10.45 -16.19
CA THR A 363 11.55 -11.01 -15.14
C THR A 363 11.08 -10.53 -13.77
N PRO A 364 10.92 -11.41 -12.77
CA PRO A 364 10.63 -10.96 -11.41
C PRO A 364 11.66 -9.97 -10.90
N VAL A 365 11.19 -8.91 -10.25
CA VAL A 365 12.07 -7.90 -9.64
C VAL A 365 12.59 -8.45 -8.32
N ASP A 366 13.90 -8.56 -8.14
CA ASP A 366 14.51 -9.15 -6.95
C ASP A 366 14.01 -8.55 -5.63
N VAL A 367 13.78 -7.25 -5.60
CA VAL A 367 13.29 -6.54 -4.41
C VAL A 367 11.80 -6.73 -4.14
N TYR A 368 11.06 -7.44 -5.03
CA TYR A 368 9.63 -7.74 -4.90
C TYR A 368 9.33 -9.22 -4.68
N VAL A 369 10.37 -10.05 -4.53
CA VAL A 369 10.20 -11.49 -4.31
C VAL A 369 10.88 -11.99 -3.03
N GLY A 370 11.59 -11.10 -2.33
CA GLY A 370 12.34 -11.46 -1.12
C GLY A 370 11.44 -11.67 0.10
N GLU A 371 11.78 -12.67 0.91
CA GLU A 371 11.09 -13.05 2.14
C GLU A 371 11.82 -12.59 3.43
N ASN A 372 12.75 -11.64 3.31
CA ASN A 372 13.63 -11.26 4.42
C ASN A 372 13.42 -9.81 4.91
N VAL A 373 12.40 -9.13 4.39
CA VAL A 373 12.18 -7.71 4.66
C VAL A 373 11.93 -7.45 6.14
N SER A 374 11.08 -8.23 6.77
CA SER A 374 10.77 -8.08 8.20
C SER A 374 12.01 -8.30 9.09
N ASN A 375 12.92 -9.19 8.73
CA ASN A 375 14.19 -9.39 9.45
C ASN A 375 15.13 -8.19 9.29
N ILE A 376 15.21 -7.62 8.08
CA ILE A 376 16.01 -6.41 7.81
C ILE A 376 15.48 -5.26 8.67
N VAL A 377 14.18 -5.01 8.65
CA VAL A 377 13.52 -3.94 9.40
C VAL A 377 13.77 -4.08 10.90
N VAL A 378 13.57 -5.27 11.47
CA VAL A 378 13.82 -5.53 12.91
C VAL A 378 15.28 -5.25 13.26
N LYS A 379 16.25 -5.71 12.45
CA LYS A 379 17.67 -5.48 12.72
C LYS A 379 18.07 -4.01 12.59
N LEU A 380 17.49 -3.29 11.61
CA LEU A 380 17.72 -1.86 11.48
C LEU A 380 17.16 -1.08 12.69
N ILE A 381 15.93 -1.34 13.09
CA ILE A 381 15.33 -0.69 14.27
C ILE A 381 16.17 -0.98 15.51
N GLN A 382 16.51 -2.24 15.78
CA GLN A 382 17.30 -2.60 16.96
C GLN A 382 18.67 -1.92 17.00
N GLY A 383 19.37 -1.86 15.85
CA GLY A 383 20.71 -1.30 15.79
C GLY A 383 20.72 0.22 15.75
N TYR A 384 19.86 0.80 14.90
CA TYR A 384 19.92 2.24 14.62
C TYR A 384 19.20 3.12 15.63
N THR A 385 18.30 2.63 16.45
CA THR A 385 17.67 3.42 17.51
C THR A 385 18.74 4.08 18.40
N THR A 386 19.68 3.30 18.92
CA THR A 386 20.78 3.83 19.75
C THR A 386 21.76 4.72 18.96
N VAL A 387 22.00 4.39 17.68
CA VAL A 387 22.87 5.21 16.80
C VAL A 387 22.24 6.59 16.59
N VAL A 388 20.96 6.66 16.28
CA VAL A 388 20.23 7.92 16.10
C VAL A 388 20.19 8.72 17.40
N ASP A 389 19.92 8.08 18.53
CA ASP A 389 19.91 8.75 19.83
C ASP A 389 21.25 9.42 20.14
N LYS A 390 22.36 8.75 19.87
CA LYS A 390 23.70 9.30 20.13
C LYS A 390 24.12 10.33 19.07
N MET A 391 23.98 10.00 17.79
CA MET A 391 24.56 10.80 16.71
C MET A 391 23.69 11.98 16.31
N VAL A 392 22.36 11.84 16.38
CA VAL A 392 21.41 12.88 15.99
C VAL A 392 20.92 13.66 17.21
N TRP A 393 20.44 12.95 18.22
CA TRP A 393 19.79 13.57 19.39
C TRP A 393 20.72 13.85 20.57
N ARG A 394 21.96 13.35 20.52
CA ARG A 394 22.98 13.53 21.57
C ARG A 394 22.50 13.12 22.97
N LYS A 395 21.68 12.06 23.01
CA LYS A 395 21.28 11.43 24.26
C LYS A 395 22.43 10.54 24.77
N TYR A 396 22.93 10.82 25.96
CA TYR A 396 24.05 10.11 26.60
C TYR A 396 23.57 9.38 27.85
#